data_5359ecb11c882cb470076070e8534d66
#
_entry.id   5359ecb11c882cb470076070e8534d66
#
_cell.length_a   1.000
_cell.length_b   1.000
_cell.length_c   1.000
_cell.angle_alpha   90.00
_cell.angle_beta   90.00
_cell.angle_gamma   90.00
#
_symmetry.space_group_name_H-M   'P 1'
#
loop_
_entity.id
_entity.type
_entity.pdbx_description
1 polymer ?
#
loop_
_entity_poly.entity_id
_entity_poly.type
_entity_poly.pdbx_seq_one_letter_code
_entity_poly.pdbx_strand_id
1 'polypeptide(L)'
;MVARNEIFWADLGPPAGRRPVCVITRDAAATVLTAVTCAPITRTIRGIRSEVPLGPDEGLPEQCVIKCDNIVTVPVEALDRGPVGQLGEIKRSELDRALRYALDILY
;
A
#
# COMPACT_ATOMS: atom_id res chain seq x y z
N MET A 1 -13.21 -9.05 2.71
CA MET A 1 -12.98 -8.03 3.75
C MET A 1 -11.57 -7.48 3.62
N VAL A 2 -11.40 -6.17 3.78
CA VAL A 2 -10.12 -5.51 3.60
C VAL A 2 -9.48 -5.24 4.95
N ALA A 3 -8.17 -5.45 5.07
CA ALA A 3 -7.43 -5.21 6.29
C ALA A 3 -6.17 -4.39 6.01
N ARG A 4 -5.73 -3.64 7.01
CA ARG A 4 -4.48 -2.88 6.93
C ARG A 4 -3.31 -3.82 6.63
N ASN A 5 -2.37 -3.34 5.86
CA ASN A 5 -1.15 -4.06 5.45
C ASN A 5 -1.38 -5.15 4.39
N GLU A 6 -2.61 -5.30 3.90
CA GLU A 6 -2.85 -6.18 2.76
C GLU A 6 -2.52 -5.47 1.45
N ILE A 7 -2.06 -6.26 0.49
CA ILE A 7 -1.70 -5.76 -0.85
C ILE A 7 -2.73 -6.28 -1.84
N PHE A 8 -3.35 -5.36 -2.58
CA PHE A 8 -4.35 -5.69 -3.60
C PHE A 8 -3.94 -5.08 -4.93
N TRP A 9 -4.28 -5.76 -6.01
CA TRP A 9 -4.34 -5.09 -7.31
C TRP A 9 -5.58 -4.22 -7.33
N ALA A 10 -5.45 -3.01 -7.88
CA ALA A 10 -6.52 -2.04 -7.94
C ALA A 10 -6.52 -1.33 -9.29
N ASP A 11 -7.71 -0.94 -9.73
CA ASP A 11 -7.87 -0.09 -10.90
C ASP A 11 -8.01 1.36 -10.40
N LEU A 12 -6.96 2.14 -10.62
CA LEU A 12 -6.90 3.53 -10.15
C LEU A 12 -7.38 4.53 -11.21
N GLY A 13 -7.79 4.02 -12.37
CA GLY A 13 -8.16 4.89 -13.48
C GLY A 13 -6.96 5.59 -14.10
N PRO A 14 -7.16 6.29 -15.25
CA PRO A 14 -6.07 7.01 -15.88
C PRO A 14 -5.62 8.21 -15.02
N PRO A 15 -4.33 8.57 -15.05
CA PRO A 15 -3.26 7.94 -15.81
C PRO A 15 -2.59 6.77 -15.07
N ALA A 16 -2.90 6.56 -13.79
CA ALA A 16 -2.22 5.56 -12.97
C ALA A 16 -2.50 4.13 -13.43
N GLY A 17 -3.74 3.85 -13.87
CA GLY A 17 -4.12 2.55 -14.39
C GLY A 17 -4.21 1.48 -13.32
N ARG A 18 -4.02 0.24 -13.73
CA ARG A 18 -4.06 -0.90 -12.84
C ARG A 18 -2.69 -1.12 -12.21
N ARG A 19 -2.64 -1.17 -10.89
CA ARG A 19 -1.39 -1.41 -10.15
C ARG A 19 -1.66 -1.94 -8.74
N PRO A 20 -0.68 -2.53 -8.09
CA PRO A 20 -0.85 -2.96 -6.71
C PRO A 20 -0.81 -1.77 -5.76
N VAL A 21 -1.56 -1.89 -4.67
CA VAL A 21 -1.61 -0.89 -3.61
C VAL A 21 -1.54 -1.60 -2.26
N CYS A 22 -1.01 -0.92 -1.24
CA CYS A 22 -1.02 -1.42 0.13
C CYS A 22 -2.03 -0.62 0.94
N VAL A 23 -2.92 -1.33 1.63
CA VAL A 23 -3.95 -0.69 2.46
C VAL A 23 -3.30 -0.13 3.72
N ILE A 24 -3.49 1.15 3.98
CA ILE A 24 -2.94 1.83 5.16
C ILE A 24 -3.99 2.35 6.11
N THR A 25 -5.28 2.26 5.78
CA THR A 25 -6.36 2.56 6.71
C THR A 25 -6.28 1.62 7.92
N ARG A 26 -6.52 2.15 9.13
CA ARG A 26 -6.52 1.34 10.34
C ARG A 26 -7.56 0.21 10.24
N ASP A 27 -7.24 -0.94 10.84
CA ASP A 27 -8.07 -2.14 10.70
C ASP A 27 -9.54 -1.95 11.09
N ALA A 28 -9.79 -1.26 12.19
CA ALA A 28 -11.15 -1.06 12.66
C ALA A 28 -12.02 -0.32 11.63
N ALA A 29 -11.43 0.53 10.81
CA ALA A 29 -12.14 1.27 9.77
C ALA A 29 -12.13 0.53 8.43
N ALA A 30 -11.04 -0.18 8.12
CA ALA A 30 -10.89 -0.85 6.83
C ALA A 30 -12.00 -1.88 6.57
N THR A 31 -12.54 -2.49 7.61
CA THR A 31 -13.58 -3.51 7.48
C THR A 31 -14.98 -2.93 7.23
N VAL A 32 -15.18 -1.64 7.45
CA VAL A 32 -16.52 -1.02 7.35
C VAL A 32 -16.61 0.12 6.35
N LEU A 33 -15.48 0.72 5.98
CA LEU A 33 -15.49 1.83 5.01
C LEU A 33 -15.72 1.32 3.59
N THR A 34 -16.39 2.13 2.78
CA THR A 34 -16.57 1.85 1.36
C THR A 34 -15.39 2.29 0.50
N ALA A 35 -14.49 3.05 1.09
CA ALA A 35 -13.24 3.46 0.45
C ALA A 35 -12.14 3.45 1.51
N VAL A 36 -10.93 3.08 1.11
CA VAL A 36 -9.79 2.96 2.01
C VAL A 36 -8.61 3.76 1.49
N THR A 37 -7.77 4.23 2.40
CA THR A 37 -6.53 4.92 2.04
C THR A 37 -5.47 3.87 1.74
N CYS A 38 -4.79 4.04 0.61
CA CYS A 38 -3.77 3.11 0.16
C CYS A 38 -2.51 3.87 -0.24
N ALA A 39 -1.38 3.17 -0.19
CA ALA A 39 -0.13 3.65 -0.75
C ALA A 39 0.16 2.84 -2.02
N PRO A 40 0.34 3.48 -3.17
CA PRO A 40 0.57 2.74 -4.41
C PRO A 40 1.94 2.11 -4.43
N ILE A 41 2.05 1.02 -5.19
CA ILE A 41 3.29 0.27 -5.34
C ILE A 41 3.78 0.46 -6.77
N THR A 42 5.07 0.77 -6.93
CA THR A 42 5.68 1.04 -8.24
C THR A 42 7.00 0.31 -8.37
N ARG A 43 7.36 -0.01 -9.62
CA ARG A 43 8.67 -0.59 -9.94
C ARG A 43 9.76 0.47 -10.07
N THR A 44 9.39 1.75 -10.10
CA THR A 44 10.37 2.84 -10.13
C THR A 44 10.89 3.08 -8.73
N ILE A 45 12.10 2.61 -8.47
CA ILE A 45 12.74 2.65 -7.16
C ILE A 45 13.70 3.82 -7.11
N ARG A 46 13.53 4.71 -6.14
CA ARG A 46 14.43 5.86 -5.96
C ARG A 46 15.36 5.72 -4.76
N GLY A 47 15.06 4.79 -3.85
CA GLY A 47 15.88 4.55 -2.67
C GLY A 47 15.78 5.66 -1.63
N ILE A 48 14.59 6.21 -1.43
CA ILE A 48 14.35 7.29 -0.48
C ILE A 48 13.53 6.81 0.71
N ARG A 49 13.55 7.58 1.80
CA ARG A 49 13.00 7.17 3.09
C ARG A 49 11.47 6.99 3.10
N SER A 50 10.77 7.58 2.15
CA SER A 50 9.32 7.42 2.00
C SER A 50 8.93 6.18 1.20
N GLU A 51 9.91 5.36 0.80
CA GLU A 51 9.66 4.11 0.06
C GLU A 51 9.92 2.90 0.94
N VAL A 52 9.11 1.84 0.76
CA VAL A 52 9.29 0.56 1.43
C VAL A 52 9.54 -0.51 0.37
N PRO A 53 10.75 -1.14 0.37
CA PRO A 53 11.05 -2.18 -0.63
C PRO A 53 10.19 -3.41 -0.45
N LEU A 54 9.66 -3.94 -1.54
CA LEU A 54 8.89 -5.18 -1.61
C LEU A 54 9.36 -6.02 -2.78
N GLY A 55 8.89 -7.25 -2.84
CA GLY A 55 9.21 -8.16 -3.93
C GLY A 55 8.40 -9.44 -3.85
N PRO A 56 8.95 -10.56 -4.37
CA PRO A 56 8.24 -11.84 -4.39
C PRO A 56 7.79 -12.35 -3.03
N ASP A 57 8.51 -12.02 -1.96
CA ASP A 57 8.13 -12.44 -0.61
C ASP A 57 6.77 -11.88 -0.19
N GLU A 58 6.35 -10.78 -0.80
CA GLU A 58 5.06 -10.16 -0.51
C GLU A 58 4.00 -10.47 -1.58
N GLY A 59 4.27 -11.42 -2.46
CA GLY A 59 3.33 -11.84 -3.48
C GLY A 59 3.40 -11.04 -4.78
N LEU A 60 4.45 -10.25 -4.97
CA LEU A 60 4.61 -9.41 -6.15
C LEU A 60 5.61 -10.04 -7.13
N PRO A 61 5.42 -9.83 -8.46
CA PRO A 61 6.27 -10.51 -9.43
C PRO A 61 7.70 -10.00 -9.51
N GLU A 62 7.93 -8.74 -9.12
CA GLU A 62 9.23 -8.10 -9.27
C GLU A 62 9.55 -7.22 -8.08
N GLN A 63 10.82 -6.81 -7.99
CA GLN A 63 11.25 -5.80 -7.01
C GLN A 63 10.51 -4.49 -7.26
N CYS A 64 9.99 -3.91 -6.19
CA CYS A 64 9.17 -2.69 -6.26
C CYS A 64 9.21 -1.99 -4.91
N VAL A 65 8.51 -0.88 -4.79
CA VAL A 65 8.43 -0.13 -3.54
C VAL A 65 7.01 0.38 -3.30
N ILE A 66 6.62 0.45 -2.03
CA ILE A 66 5.43 1.19 -1.61
C ILE A 66 5.82 2.67 -1.60
N LYS A 67 5.02 3.51 -2.25
CA LYS A 67 5.28 4.94 -2.38
C LYS A 67 4.43 5.73 -1.38
N CYS A 68 4.98 5.98 -0.20
CA CYS A 68 4.23 6.65 0.87
C CYS A 68 3.99 8.15 0.62
N ASP A 69 4.71 8.76 -0.32
CA ASP A 69 4.47 10.16 -0.70
C ASP A 69 3.21 10.36 -1.55
N ASN A 70 2.63 9.27 -2.07
CA ASN A 70 1.53 9.34 -3.03
C ASN A 70 0.29 8.61 -2.55
N ILE A 71 -0.04 8.71 -1.26
CA ILE A 71 -1.22 8.01 -0.73
C ILE A 71 -2.49 8.49 -1.43
N VAL A 72 -3.43 7.57 -1.59
CA VAL A 72 -4.65 7.79 -2.38
C VAL A 72 -5.81 7.06 -1.74
N THR A 73 -7.01 7.62 -1.84
CA THR A 73 -8.23 6.94 -1.40
C THR A 73 -8.78 6.10 -2.54
N VAL A 74 -9.02 4.83 -2.28
CA VAL A 74 -9.45 3.87 -3.30
C VAL A 74 -10.79 3.27 -2.87
N PRO A 75 -11.82 3.31 -3.73
CA PRO A 75 -13.07 2.60 -3.44
C PRO A 75 -12.78 1.10 -3.29
N VAL A 76 -13.39 0.49 -2.29
CA VAL A 76 -13.17 -0.95 -2.05
C VAL A 76 -13.54 -1.78 -3.28
N GLU A 77 -14.56 -1.34 -4.02
CA GLU A 77 -14.97 -2.03 -5.26
C GLU A 77 -13.91 -1.99 -6.37
N ALA A 78 -12.94 -1.07 -6.29
CA ALA A 78 -11.85 -0.99 -7.27
C ALA A 78 -10.71 -1.94 -6.93
N LEU A 79 -10.73 -2.56 -5.75
CA LEU A 79 -9.76 -3.58 -5.36
C LEU A 79 -10.19 -4.93 -5.91
N ASP A 80 -9.22 -5.78 -6.28
CA ASP A 80 -9.52 -7.15 -6.65
C ASP A 80 -10.12 -7.90 -5.46
N ARG A 81 -10.77 -9.03 -5.71
CA ARG A 81 -11.51 -9.77 -4.68
C ARG A 81 -10.67 -10.24 -3.52
N GLY A 82 -9.40 -10.55 -3.76
CA GLY A 82 -8.52 -11.05 -2.71
C GLY A 82 -7.18 -10.37 -2.76
N PRO A 83 -6.49 -10.30 -1.61
CA PRO A 83 -5.15 -9.76 -1.57
C PRO A 83 -4.16 -10.71 -2.25
N VAL A 84 -3.12 -10.13 -2.85
CA VAL A 84 -2.01 -10.94 -3.38
C VAL A 84 -1.00 -11.27 -2.30
N GLY A 85 -1.05 -10.56 -1.18
CA GLY A 85 -0.17 -10.79 -0.05
C GLY A 85 -0.47 -9.81 1.07
N GLN A 86 0.32 -9.90 2.13
CA GLN A 86 0.26 -8.96 3.24
C GLN A 86 1.66 -8.74 3.77
N LEU A 87 1.87 -7.61 4.42
CA LEU A 87 3.17 -7.30 4.99
C LEU A 87 3.40 -8.11 6.26
N GLY A 88 4.59 -8.69 6.37
CA GLY A 88 5.03 -9.30 7.61
C GLY A 88 5.45 -8.25 8.62
N GLU A 89 5.85 -8.69 9.81
CA GLU A 89 6.14 -7.80 10.93
C GLU A 89 7.21 -6.75 10.62
N ILE A 90 8.30 -7.18 9.98
CA ILE A 90 9.40 -6.26 9.63
C ILE A 90 8.93 -5.20 8.63
N LYS A 91 8.20 -5.61 7.59
CA LYS A 91 7.71 -4.67 6.58
C LYS A 91 6.65 -3.73 7.13
N ARG A 92 5.83 -4.18 8.08
CA ARG A 92 4.87 -3.30 8.78
C ARG A 92 5.60 -2.19 9.52
N SER A 93 6.69 -2.53 10.19
CA SER A 93 7.51 -1.56 10.90
C SER A 93 8.15 -0.56 9.94
N GLU A 94 8.65 -1.04 8.80
CA GLU A 94 9.20 -0.17 7.76
C GLU A 94 8.14 0.76 7.18
N LEU A 95 6.93 0.25 6.96
CA LEU A 95 5.82 1.05 6.46
C LEU A 95 5.46 2.16 7.43
N ASP A 96 5.32 1.84 8.71
CA ASP A 96 5.01 2.83 9.74
C ASP A 96 6.05 3.94 9.77
N ARG A 97 7.32 3.58 9.68
CA ARG A 97 8.43 4.54 9.67
C ARG A 97 8.39 5.42 8.42
N ALA A 98 8.14 4.81 7.26
CA ALA A 98 8.06 5.56 6.00
C ALA A 98 6.88 6.52 5.98
N LEU A 99 5.73 6.10 6.53
CA LEU A 99 4.55 6.96 6.63
C LEU A 99 4.78 8.14 7.56
N ARG A 100 5.43 7.91 8.71
CA ARG A 100 5.77 9.00 9.62
C ARG A 100 6.67 10.02 8.93
N TYR A 101 7.64 9.55 8.19
CA TYR A 101 8.53 10.43 7.44
C TYR A 101 7.78 11.18 6.35
N ALA A 102 6.99 10.50 5.54
CA ALA A 102 6.28 11.10 4.42
C ALA A 102 5.26 12.15 4.88
N LEU A 103 4.62 11.93 6.02
CA LEU A 103 3.57 12.79 6.55
C LEU A 103 4.06 13.74 7.65
N ASP A 104 5.36 13.74 7.93
CA ASP A 104 5.99 14.58 8.96
C ASP A 104 5.38 14.37 10.36
N ILE A 105 5.14 13.10 10.70
CA ILE A 105 4.63 12.74 12.02
C ILE A 105 5.82 12.42 12.92
N LEU A 106 5.94 13.11 14.04
CA LEU A 106 7.12 13.07 14.88
C LEU A 106 7.25 11.87 15.81
N TYR A 107 6.21 11.02 15.92
CA TYR A 107 6.27 9.85 16.80
C TYR A 107 5.68 8.61 16.18
#